data_5f198c0f4b044776ec86040cbc4ec20e
#
_entry.id   5f198c0f4b044776ec86040cbc4ec20e
#
_cell.length_a   1.000
_cell.length_b   1.000
_cell.length_c   1.000
_cell.angle_alpha   90.00
_cell.angle_beta   90.00
_cell.angle_gamma   90.00
#
_symmetry.space_group_name_H-M   'P 1'
#
loop_
_entity.id
_entity.type
_entity.pdbx_description
1 polymer ?
#
loop_
_entity_poly.entity_id
_entity_poly.type
_entity_poly.pdbx_seq_one_letter_code
_entity_poly.pdbx_strand_id
1 'polypeptide(L)'
;LEHNMETLYWVREILEKGGEWFASHGRNGRKGLRSFSVSGRVNKPGVHLAPAGITVKELIEEYCGGMLPGHTFYAYLPGGASGGILPASMGDIPLDFDTLHQYGCFIGSAAVIILSDKDRASAAARNLMKFFSHESCG
;
A
#
# COMPACT_ATOMS: atom_id res chain seq x y z
N LEU A 1 12.32 -20.13 -14.11
CA LEU A 1 11.36 -19.73 -13.11
C LEU A 1 11.83 -18.44 -12.45
N GLU A 2 11.01 -17.39 -12.49
CA GLU A 2 11.31 -16.10 -11.90
C GLU A 2 10.32 -15.81 -10.77
N HIS A 3 10.81 -15.28 -9.66
CA HIS A 3 10.01 -14.90 -8.51
C HIS A 3 10.49 -13.57 -7.93
N ASN A 4 9.56 -12.85 -7.32
CA ASN A 4 9.87 -11.64 -6.57
C ASN A 4 10.75 -11.97 -5.36
N MET A 5 11.68 -11.10 -5.01
CA MET A 5 12.59 -11.28 -3.88
C MET A 5 11.84 -11.44 -2.55
N GLU A 6 10.75 -10.71 -2.34
CA GLU A 6 9.93 -10.84 -1.14
C GLU A 6 9.31 -12.25 -1.02
N THR A 7 8.88 -12.83 -2.15
CA THR A 7 8.40 -14.22 -2.19
C THR A 7 9.50 -15.20 -1.77
N LEU A 8 10.71 -15.05 -2.31
CA LEU A 8 11.85 -15.92 -2.00
C LEU A 8 12.31 -15.77 -0.54
N TYR A 9 12.22 -14.59 0.02
CA TYR A 9 12.60 -14.32 1.42
C TYR A 9 11.86 -15.23 2.41
N TRP A 10 10.58 -15.48 2.18
CA TRP A 10 9.74 -16.26 3.07
C TRP A 10 9.88 -17.79 2.92
N VAL A 11 10.48 -18.28 1.83
CA VAL A 11 10.56 -19.71 1.51
C VAL A 11 11.18 -20.51 2.65
N ARG A 12 12.27 -20.04 3.23
CA ARG A 12 12.96 -20.71 4.34
C ARG A 12 12.04 -20.87 5.56
N GLU A 13 11.45 -19.80 6.03
CA GLU A 13 10.59 -19.82 7.21
C GLU A 13 9.33 -20.67 6.99
N ILE A 14 8.77 -20.61 5.78
CA ILE A 14 7.62 -21.44 5.42
C ILE A 14 7.97 -22.94 5.43
N LEU A 15 9.16 -23.30 4.95
CA LEU A 15 9.63 -24.69 5.00
C LEU A 15 9.88 -25.18 6.46
N GLU A 16 10.40 -24.30 7.31
CA GLU A 16 10.68 -24.61 8.72
C GLU A 16 9.42 -24.63 9.59
N LYS A 17 8.48 -23.70 9.38
CA LYS A 17 7.32 -23.48 10.26
C LYS A 17 5.98 -23.94 9.66
N GLY A 18 5.96 -24.24 8.37
CA GLY A 18 4.78 -24.65 7.63
C GLY A 18 3.98 -23.50 7.00
N GLY A 19 3.22 -23.83 5.96
CA GLY A 19 2.39 -22.86 5.22
C GLY A 19 1.28 -22.25 6.08
N GLU A 20 0.71 -23.01 6.99
CA GLU A 20 -0.33 -22.52 7.91
C GLU A 20 0.18 -21.42 8.84
N TRP A 21 1.43 -21.53 9.29
CA TRP A 21 2.07 -20.47 10.07
C TRP A 21 2.11 -19.14 9.27
N PHE A 22 2.57 -19.16 8.01
CA PHE A 22 2.60 -17.95 7.20
C PHE A 22 1.19 -17.43 6.91
N ALA A 23 0.27 -18.33 6.57
CA ALA A 23 -1.12 -17.98 6.27
C ALA A 23 -1.84 -17.31 7.45
N SER A 24 -1.48 -17.66 8.69
CA SER A 24 -2.09 -17.09 9.90
C SER A 24 -1.80 -15.60 10.15
N HIS A 25 -0.81 -15.04 9.46
CA HIS A 25 -0.42 -13.63 9.62
C HIS A 25 -1.29 -12.64 8.83
N GLY A 26 -2.13 -13.12 7.92
CA GLY A 26 -3.01 -12.28 7.11
C GLY A 26 -4.17 -11.67 7.91
N ARG A 27 -4.84 -10.70 7.30
CA ARG A 27 -5.98 -9.97 7.87
C ARG A 27 -7.11 -9.85 6.84
N ASN A 28 -8.35 -9.67 7.28
CA ASN A 28 -9.52 -9.49 6.42
C ASN A 28 -9.69 -10.60 5.35
N GLY A 29 -9.47 -11.87 5.75
CA GLY A 29 -9.56 -13.03 4.88
C GLY A 29 -8.36 -13.24 3.95
N ARG A 30 -7.31 -12.42 4.08
CA ARG A 30 -6.06 -12.56 3.33
C ARG A 30 -5.02 -13.33 4.14
N LYS A 31 -3.95 -13.76 3.47
CA LYS A 31 -2.95 -14.66 4.08
C LYS A 31 -1.55 -14.09 3.92
N GLY A 32 -0.73 -14.24 4.96
CA GLY A 32 0.67 -13.89 4.95
C GLY A 32 0.98 -12.44 5.28
N LEU A 33 2.23 -12.09 5.10
CA LEU A 33 2.81 -10.77 5.36
C LEU A 33 3.22 -10.11 4.05
N ARG A 34 3.25 -8.78 4.06
CA ARG A 34 3.70 -7.96 2.93
C ARG A 34 4.43 -6.72 3.42
N SER A 35 5.45 -6.32 2.68
CA SER A 35 6.14 -5.04 2.88
C SER A 35 5.37 -3.93 2.19
N PHE A 36 5.01 -2.90 2.96
CA PHE A 36 4.40 -1.68 2.44
C PHE A 36 5.39 -0.53 2.53
N SER A 37 5.72 0.08 1.40
CA SER A 37 6.49 1.32 1.36
C SER A 37 5.55 2.51 1.51
N VAL A 38 5.47 3.08 2.71
CA VAL A 38 4.53 4.17 3.01
C VAL A 38 5.25 5.52 2.98
N SER A 39 4.67 6.46 2.26
CA SER A 39 5.13 7.86 2.18
C SER A 39 3.96 8.82 2.27
N GLY A 40 4.26 10.13 2.27
CA GLY A 40 3.24 11.18 2.36
C GLY A 40 3.04 11.70 3.77
N ARG A 41 1.80 11.98 4.16
CA ARG A 41 1.46 12.80 5.35
C ARG A 41 1.30 11.99 6.63
N VAL A 42 2.21 11.06 6.91
CA VAL A 42 2.23 10.22 8.12
C VAL A 42 3.43 10.52 9.01
N ASN A 43 3.32 10.22 10.29
CA ASN A 43 4.39 10.49 11.26
C ASN A 43 5.63 9.62 11.05
N LYS A 44 5.46 8.36 10.62
CA LYS A 44 6.55 7.40 10.43
C LYS A 44 6.48 6.83 9.01
N PRO A 45 6.90 7.59 7.98
CA PRO A 45 7.06 7.05 6.65
C PRO A 45 8.20 6.02 6.62
N GLY A 46 8.12 5.05 5.71
CA GLY A 46 9.13 4.01 5.58
C GLY A 46 8.56 2.69 5.10
N VAL A 47 9.35 1.63 5.20
CA VAL A 47 8.93 0.28 4.86
C VAL A 47 8.42 -0.41 6.13
N HIS A 48 7.18 -0.89 6.07
CA HIS A 48 6.52 -1.57 7.17
C HIS A 48 6.10 -2.97 6.74
N LEU A 49 6.53 -3.98 7.49
CA LEU A 49 6.06 -5.35 7.32
C LEU A 49 4.72 -5.49 8.06
N ALA A 50 3.65 -5.72 7.33
CA ALA A 50 2.30 -5.78 7.88
C ALA A 50 1.50 -6.96 7.29
N PRO A 51 0.39 -7.38 7.91
CA PRO A 51 -0.48 -8.42 7.38
C PRO A 51 -0.98 -8.09 5.97
N ALA A 52 -0.93 -9.06 5.06
CA ALA A 52 -1.63 -8.95 3.79
C ALA A 52 -3.13 -8.74 4.05
N GLY A 53 -3.76 -7.82 3.33
CA GLY A 53 -5.16 -7.44 3.55
C GLY A 53 -5.39 -6.42 4.66
N ILE A 54 -4.33 -5.83 5.24
CA ILE A 54 -4.46 -4.66 6.10
C ILE A 54 -5.14 -3.52 5.32
N THR A 55 -5.97 -2.72 5.98
CA THR A 55 -6.54 -1.51 5.37
C THR A 55 -5.57 -0.34 5.46
N VAL A 56 -5.75 0.68 4.61
CA VAL A 56 -4.88 1.86 4.69
C VAL A 56 -5.06 2.62 6.01
N LYS A 57 -6.25 2.63 6.59
CA LYS A 57 -6.49 3.26 7.90
C LYS A 57 -5.72 2.54 9.01
N GLU A 58 -5.81 1.21 9.06
CA GLU A 58 -5.04 0.40 10.01
C GLU A 58 -3.52 0.59 9.81
N LEU A 59 -3.06 0.64 8.56
CA LEU A 59 -1.66 0.86 8.24
C LEU A 59 -1.15 2.22 8.74
N ILE A 60 -1.95 3.29 8.58
CA ILE A 60 -1.65 4.62 9.10
C ILE A 60 -1.55 4.60 10.63
N GLU A 61 -2.53 4.02 11.31
CA GLU A 61 -2.63 4.07 12.77
C GLU A 61 -1.63 3.13 13.46
N GLU A 62 -1.57 1.87 13.03
CA GLU A 62 -0.79 0.84 13.73
C GLU A 62 0.71 0.89 13.39
N TYR A 63 1.06 1.24 12.15
CA TYR A 63 2.45 1.17 11.66
C TYR A 63 3.08 2.54 11.45
N CYS A 64 2.30 3.50 10.96
CA CYS A 64 2.85 4.82 10.60
C CYS A 64 2.71 5.87 11.72
N GLY A 65 2.15 5.49 12.87
CA GLY A 65 2.00 6.40 14.02
C GLY A 65 1.00 7.54 13.79
N GLY A 66 0.01 7.32 12.92
CA GLY A 66 -1.02 8.29 12.57
C GLY A 66 -0.59 9.32 11.53
N MET A 67 -1.49 10.25 11.25
CA MET A 67 -1.25 11.39 10.35
C MET A 67 -0.32 12.42 11.01
N LEU A 68 0.37 13.21 10.20
CA LEU A 68 1.13 14.36 10.70
C LEU A 68 0.24 15.33 11.50
N PRO A 69 0.77 16.01 12.53
CA PRO A 69 0.02 16.98 13.31
C PRO A 69 -0.67 18.04 12.44
N GLY A 70 -1.98 18.22 12.64
CA GLY A 70 -2.80 19.17 11.91
C GLY A 70 -3.10 18.75 10.46
N HIS A 71 -2.93 17.48 10.12
CA HIS A 71 -3.32 16.88 8.85
C HIS A 71 -4.43 15.84 9.05
N THR A 72 -5.42 15.85 8.17
CA THR A 72 -6.52 14.88 8.16
C THR A 72 -6.37 13.97 6.94
N PHE A 73 -6.56 12.67 7.09
CA PHE A 73 -6.50 11.72 5.99
C PHE A 73 -7.56 12.06 4.93
N TYR A 74 -7.13 12.28 3.70
CA TYR A 74 -7.99 12.75 2.60
C TYR A 74 -8.08 11.75 1.45
N ALA A 75 -6.95 11.22 0.99
CA ALA A 75 -6.87 10.29 -0.13
C ALA A 75 -5.58 9.47 -0.05
N TYR A 76 -5.49 8.43 -0.86
CA TYR A 76 -4.27 7.62 -0.93
C TYR A 76 -4.08 6.99 -2.31
N LEU A 77 -2.82 6.71 -2.65
CA LEU A 77 -2.45 5.89 -3.80
C LEU A 77 -2.03 4.53 -3.25
N PRO A 78 -2.75 3.45 -3.53
CA PRO A 78 -2.49 2.14 -2.92
C PRO A 78 -1.27 1.41 -3.47
N GLY A 79 -0.86 1.71 -4.70
CA GLY A 79 0.16 0.97 -5.45
C GLY A 79 1.18 1.85 -6.16
N GLY A 80 1.45 3.05 -5.65
CA GLY A 80 2.36 4.00 -6.27
C GLY A 80 1.74 4.78 -7.43
N ALA A 81 2.60 5.30 -8.32
CA ALA A 81 2.22 6.22 -9.37
C ALA A 81 1.14 5.68 -10.32
N SER A 82 1.18 4.38 -10.62
CA SER A 82 0.24 3.73 -11.54
C SER A 82 -0.96 3.07 -10.84
N GLY A 83 -0.97 3.03 -9.51
CA GLY A 83 -1.96 2.31 -8.71
C GLY A 83 -3.33 2.97 -8.59
N GLY A 84 -3.52 4.16 -9.15
CA GLY A 84 -4.74 4.96 -9.01
C GLY A 84 -4.78 5.77 -7.72
N ILE A 85 -5.85 6.55 -7.53
CA ILE A 85 -6.08 7.38 -6.34
C ILE A 85 -7.46 7.04 -5.77
N LEU A 86 -7.53 6.76 -4.47
CA LEU A 86 -8.76 6.48 -3.74
C LEU A 86 -8.98 7.52 -2.62
N PRO A 87 -10.23 7.92 -2.36
CA PRO A 87 -10.57 8.82 -1.27
C PRO A 87 -10.48 8.13 0.09
N ALA A 88 -10.30 8.89 1.17
CA ALA A 88 -10.26 8.39 2.54
C ALA A 88 -11.52 7.62 2.97
N SER A 89 -12.68 7.92 2.38
CA SER A 89 -13.92 7.17 2.59
C SER A 89 -13.83 5.69 2.17
N MET A 90 -12.88 5.37 1.31
CA MET A 90 -12.58 4.00 0.85
C MET A 90 -11.37 3.39 1.56
N GLY A 91 -10.94 4.00 2.66
CA GLY A 91 -9.76 3.58 3.43
C GLY A 91 -9.92 2.28 4.21
N ASP A 92 -11.12 1.68 4.22
CA ASP A 92 -11.41 0.40 4.86
C ASP A 92 -11.33 -0.79 3.89
N ILE A 93 -10.98 -0.55 2.63
CA ILE A 93 -10.77 -1.62 1.65
C ILE A 93 -9.46 -2.34 1.97
N PRO A 94 -9.48 -3.68 2.11
CA PRO A 94 -8.25 -4.45 2.31
C PRO A 94 -7.26 -4.23 1.18
N LEU A 95 -6.01 -3.94 1.50
CA LEU A 95 -4.94 -3.78 0.52
C LEU A 95 -4.44 -5.15 0.05
N ASP A 96 -4.94 -5.59 -1.11
CA ASP A 96 -4.49 -6.83 -1.75
C ASP A 96 -4.70 -6.77 -3.28
N PHE A 97 -4.23 -7.79 -4.00
CA PHE A 97 -4.18 -7.79 -5.47
C PHE A 97 -5.53 -7.69 -6.15
N ASP A 98 -6.59 -8.27 -5.61
CA ASP A 98 -7.92 -8.35 -6.24
C ASP A 98 -8.95 -7.38 -5.66
N THR A 99 -8.68 -6.76 -4.51
CA THR A 99 -9.65 -5.93 -3.78
C THR A 99 -9.90 -4.56 -4.40
N LEU A 100 -8.91 -4.04 -5.12
CA LEU A 100 -8.90 -2.66 -5.63
C LEU A 100 -9.33 -2.55 -7.10
N HIS A 101 -9.33 -3.66 -7.84
CA HIS A 101 -9.57 -3.67 -9.30
C HIS A 101 -10.95 -3.12 -9.69
N GLN A 102 -11.98 -3.38 -8.89
CA GLN A 102 -13.32 -2.86 -9.14
C GLN A 102 -13.41 -1.32 -9.10
N TYR A 103 -12.41 -0.67 -8.52
CA TYR A 103 -12.30 0.80 -8.45
C TYR A 103 -11.26 1.36 -9.44
N GLY A 104 -10.78 0.54 -10.37
CA GLY A 104 -9.74 0.92 -11.32
C GLY A 104 -8.36 1.13 -10.67
N CYS A 105 -8.16 0.59 -9.47
CA CYS A 105 -6.92 0.71 -8.70
C CYS A 105 -6.27 -0.65 -8.47
N PHE A 106 -5.01 -0.65 -8.10
CA PHE A 106 -4.29 -1.88 -7.75
C PHE A 106 -3.14 -1.61 -6.78
N ILE A 107 -2.76 -2.64 -6.03
CA ILE A 107 -1.71 -2.53 -5.01
C ILE A 107 -0.29 -2.48 -5.62
N GLY A 108 -0.08 -3.08 -6.79
CA GLY A 108 1.20 -3.08 -7.49
C GLY A 108 2.38 -3.45 -6.59
N SER A 109 3.32 -2.52 -6.45
CA SER A 109 4.51 -2.65 -5.60
C SER A 109 4.26 -2.42 -4.11
N ALA A 110 3.02 -2.23 -3.67
CA ALA A 110 2.65 -1.83 -2.31
C ALA A 110 3.34 -0.52 -1.84
N ALA A 111 3.64 0.37 -2.78
CA ALA A 111 4.10 1.73 -2.49
C ALA A 111 2.88 2.62 -2.20
N VAL A 112 2.55 2.79 -0.93
CA VAL A 112 1.36 3.53 -0.50
C VAL A 112 1.71 4.99 -0.23
N ILE A 113 1.00 5.91 -0.90
CA ILE A 113 1.20 7.36 -0.71
C ILE A 113 -0.02 7.95 -0.03
N ILE A 114 0.18 8.56 1.13
CA ILE A 114 -0.91 9.13 1.94
C ILE A 114 -1.00 10.64 1.71
N LEU A 115 -2.17 11.08 1.28
CA LEU A 115 -2.52 12.48 1.06
C LEU A 115 -3.41 13.00 2.20
N SER A 116 -3.26 14.26 2.53
CA SER A 116 -4.07 14.94 3.55
C SER A 116 -5.02 15.97 2.94
N ASP A 117 -5.87 16.55 3.77
CA ASP A 117 -6.75 17.68 3.47
C ASP A 117 -6.04 18.92 2.95
N LYS A 118 -4.70 19.00 3.15
CA LYS A 118 -3.86 20.07 2.60
C LYS A 118 -3.30 19.80 1.21
N ASP A 119 -3.50 18.57 0.71
CA ASP A 119 -3.11 18.14 -0.62
C ASP A 119 -4.32 18.22 -1.57
N ARG A 120 -4.06 18.36 -2.87
CA ARG A 120 -5.10 18.31 -3.91
C ARG A 120 -4.88 17.08 -4.78
N ALA A 121 -5.89 16.22 -4.88
CA ALA A 121 -5.83 15.02 -5.73
C ALA A 121 -5.51 15.37 -7.20
N SER A 122 -6.04 16.50 -7.70
CA SER A 122 -5.72 16.99 -9.05
C SER A 122 -4.25 17.38 -9.22
N ALA A 123 -3.62 17.93 -8.17
CA ALA A 123 -2.19 18.25 -8.20
C ALA A 123 -1.33 16.99 -8.16
N ALA A 124 -1.74 15.98 -7.35
CA ALA A 124 -1.11 14.67 -7.33
C ALA A 124 -1.21 13.99 -8.71
N ALA A 125 -2.41 13.93 -9.29
CA ALA A 125 -2.62 13.38 -10.63
C ALA A 125 -1.77 14.06 -11.70
N ARG A 126 -1.69 15.40 -11.67
CA ARG A 126 -0.83 16.16 -12.61
C ARG A 126 0.65 15.85 -12.42
N ASN A 127 1.10 15.64 -11.20
CA ASN A 127 2.48 15.25 -10.92
C ASN A 127 2.79 13.84 -11.47
N LEU A 128 1.86 12.91 -11.29
CA LEU A 128 1.96 11.56 -11.87
C LEU A 128 2.02 11.61 -13.41
N MET A 129 1.18 12.41 -14.04
CA MET A 129 1.21 12.58 -15.50
C MET A 129 2.55 13.13 -16.00
N LYS A 130 3.15 14.07 -15.27
CA LYS A 130 4.50 14.56 -15.59
C LYS A 130 5.54 13.46 -15.46
N PHE A 131 5.47 12.66 -14.37
CA PHE A 131 6.35 11.51 -14.19
C PHE A 131 6.25 10.57 -15.39
N PHE A 132 5.05 10.11 -15.74
CA PHE A 132 4.86 9.22 -16.87
C PHE A 132 5.30 9.82 -18.21
N SER A 133 5.12 11.13 -18.41
CA SER A 133 5.60 11.82 -19.61
C SER A 133 7.13 11.81 -19.73
N HIS A 134 7.84 11.87 -18.62
CA HIS A 134 9.31 11.85 -18.60
C HIS A 134 9.90 10.43 -18.68
N GLU A 135 9.21 9.46 -18.09
CA GLU A 135 9.68 8.07 -18.00
C GLU A 135 9.19 7.18 -19.16
N SER A 136 8.29 7.69 -19.99
CA SER A 136 7.77 6.96 -21.15
C SER A 136 8.84 6.85 -22.26
N CYS A 137 8.94 5.69 -22.84
CA CYS A 137 9.76 5.46 -24.04
C CYS A 137 9.05 5.84 -25.36
N GLY A 138 7.83 6.37 -25.30
CA GLY A 138 7.01 6.77 -26.46
C GLY A 138 5.84 5.84 -26.71
#